data_aa80f2f65b603e213a203bf2c9b638b1
#
_entry.id   aa80f2f65b603e213a203bf2c9b638b1
#
_cell.length_a   1.000
_cell.length_b   1.000
_cell.length_c   1.000
_cell.angle_alpha   90.00
_cell.angle_beta   90.00
_cell.angle_gamma   90.00
#
_symmetry.space_group_name_H-M   'P 1'
#
loop_
_entity.id
_entity.type
_entity.pdbx_description
1 polymer ?
#
loop_
_entity_poly.entity_id
_entity_poly.type
_entity_poly.pdbx_seq_one_letter_code
_entity_poly.pdbx_strand_id
1 'polypeptide(L)'
;MADLIVARVDEFPEGARHIVRRGQLEVGVFNVKGRYYAVPNVCAHQFGPVCEGRITGTLIANKETNGRPAWVQEGEILVCPWHALEYDLTTGRCPAYPRVKLRQFPVRVEGEHVVVSI
;
A
#
# COMPACT_ATOMS: atom_id res chain seq x y z
N MET A 1 0.37 18.02 -10.56
CA MET A 1 -0.34 16.76 -10.25
C MET A 1 -1.70 16.74 -10.93
N ALA A 2 -2.13 15.60 -11.35
CA ALA A 2 -3.45 15.42 -11.95
C ALA A 2 -4.29 14.51 -11.05
N ASP A 3 -5.59 14.78 -11.04
CA ASP A 3 -6.54 13.95 -10.30
C ASP A 3 -7.11 12.88 -11.23
N LEU A 4 -7.05 11.63 -10.78
CA LEU A 4 -7.62 10.51 -11.51
C LEU A 4 -8.71 9.84 -10.68
N ILE A 5 -9.84 9.55 -11.32
CA ILE A 5 -10.89 8.76 -10.70
C ILE A 5 -10.44 7.30 -10.73
N VAL A 6 -10.36 6.67 -9.55
CA VAL A 6 -9.93 5.28 -9.42
C VAL A 6 -11.10 4.34 -9.61
N ALA A 7 -12.17 4.54 -8.84
CA ALA A 7 -13.35 3.69 -8.84
C ALA A 7 -14.46 4.37 -8.03
N ARG A 8 -15.68 3.82 -8.11
CA ARG A 8 -16.76 4.21 -7.21
C ARG A 8 -16.49 3.60 -5.83
N VAL A 9 -16.88 4.32 -4.78
CA VAL A 9 -16.71 3.85 -3.40
C VAL A 9 -17.40 2.49 -3.20
N ASP A 10 -18.60 2.32 -3.76
CA ASP A 10 -19.37 1.08 -3.62
C ASP A 10 -18.78 -0.11 -4.42
N GLU A 11 -17.82 0.17 -5.31
CA GLU A 11 -17.10 -0.86 -6.07
C GLU A 11 -15.66 -1.05 -5.57
N PHE A 12 -15.33 -0.47 -4.41
CA PHE A 12 -13.98 -0.52 -3.87
C PHE A 12 -14.01 -0.94 -2.39
N PRO A 13 -14.34 -2.22 -2.11
CA PRO A 13 -14.47 -2.70 -0.73
C PRO A 13 -13.11 -2.85 -0.04
N GLU A 14 -13.15 -3.05 1.28
CA GLU A 14 -11.95 -3.33 2.07
C GLU A 14 -11.19 -4.52 1.49
N GLY A 15 -9.88 -4.40 1.42
CA GLY A 15 -9.00 -5.44 0.87
C GLY A 15 -8.86 -5.38 -0.63
N ALA A 16 -9.65 -4.56 -1.34
CA ALA A 16 -9.53 -4.40 -2.78
C ALA A 16 -8.40 -3.44 -3.15
N ARG A 17 -7.96 -3.55 -4.39
CA ARG A 17 -6.97 -2.65 -4.97
C ARG A 17 -7.31 -2.36 -6.43
N HIS A 18 -6.89 -1.19 -6.88
CA HIS A 18 -6.95 -0.80 -8.28
C HIS A 18 -5.62 -0.21 -8.69
N ILE A 19 -5.13 -0.60 -9.87
CA ILE A 19 -3.91 -0.01 -10.42
C ILE A 19 -4.34 0.99 -11.50
N VAL A 20 -3.91 2.23 -11.35
CA VAL A 20 -4.18 3.30 -12.29
C VAL A 20 -2.87 3.76 -12.92
N ARG A 21 -2.97 4.35 -14.10
CA ARG A 21 -1.80 4.77 -14.86
C ARG A 21 -1.95 6.20 -15.34
N ARG A 22 -0.84 6.94 -15.26
CA ARG A 22 -0.72 8.25 -15.90
C ARG A 22 0.62 8.29 -16.63
N GLY A 23 0.57 8.23 -17.97
CA GLY A 23 1.78 8.08 -18.75
C GLY A 23 2.46 6.76 -18.45
N GLN A 24 3.72 6.81 -18.02
CA GLN A 24 4.46 5.60 -17.64
C GLN A 24 4.37 5.31 -16.15
N LEU A 25 3.74 6.19 -15.37
CA LEU A 25 3.59 6.00 -13.93
C LEU A 25 2.37 5.14 -13.65
N GLU A 26 2.60 4.00 -12.99
CA GLU A 26 1.53 3.16 -12.46
C GLU A 26 1.47 3.33 -10.95
N VAL A 27 0.27 3.48 -10.42
CA VAL A 27 0.02 3.66 -9.00
C VAL A 27 -1.05 2.68 -8.57
N GLY A 28 -0.78 1.94 -7.49
CA GLY A 28 -1.76 1.07 -6.88
C GLY A 28 -2.49 1.83 -5.77
N VAL A 29 -3.81 1.74 -5.78
CA VAL A 29 -4.66 2.33 -4.74
C VAL A 29 -5.31 1.19 -3.97
N PHE A 30 -5.21 1.23 -2.65
CA PHE A 30 -5.64 0.14 -1.77
C PHE A 30 -6.66 0.64 -0.76
N ASN A 31 -7.72 -0.14 -0.56
CA ASN A 31 -8.63 0.08 0.56
C ASN A 31 -8.16 -0.76 1.73
N VAL A 32 -7.57 -0.11 2.73
CA VAL A 32 -7.06 -0.74 3.94
C VAL A 32 -7.97 -0.38 5.10
N LYS A 33 -8.85 -1.30 5.47
CA LYS A 33 -9.78 -1.13 6.60
C LYS A 33 -10.62 0.16 6.52
N GLY A 34 -11.05 0.50 5.31
CA GLY A 34 -11.89 1.67 5.06
C GLY A 34 -11.13 2.96 4.76
N ARG A 35 -9.80 2.92 4.77
CA ARG A 35 -8.95 4.04 4.36
C ARG A 35 -8.22 3.71 3.07
N TYR A 36 -7.99 4.73 2.26
CA TYR A 36 -7.37 4.54 0.95
C TYR A 36 -5.93 5.03 0.97
N TYR A 37 -5.03 4.20 0.43
CA TYR A 37 -3.60 4.52 0.32
C TYR A 37 -3.14 4.25 -1.10
N ALA A 38 -2.25 5.09 -1.61
CA ALA A 38 -1.75 4.97 -2.97
C ALA A 38 -0.23 5.01 -2.96
N VAL A 39 0.39 4.03 -3.63
CA VAL A 39 1.84 3.91 -3.75
C VAL A 39 2.20 3.58 -5.20
N PRO A 40 3.41 3.94 -5.66
CA PRO A 40 3.82 3.58 -7.02
C PRO A 40 3.97 2.07 -7.15
N ASN A 41 3.69 1.56 -8.35
CA ASN A 41 3.82 0.12 -8.63
C ASN A 41 5.27 -0.24 -8.97
N VAL A 42 6.19 0.22 -8.13
CA VAL A 42 7.62 -0.02 -8.30
C VAL A 42 8.23 -0.22 -6.92
N CYS A 43 8.76 -1.42 -6.67
CA CYS A 43 9.44 -1.71 -5.42
C CYS A 43 10.71 -0.85 -5.29
N ALA A 44 10.91 -0.21 -4.14
CA ALA A 44 12.07 0.63 -3.89
C ALA A 44 13.38 -0.18 -3.87
N HIS A 45 13.31 -1.49 -3.68
CA HIS A 45 14.47 -2.37 -3.62
C HIS A 45 15.00 -2.71 -5.03
N GLN A 46 14.18 -3.32 -5.89
CA GLN A 46 14.61 -3.75 -7.22
C GLN A 46 13.58 -3.50 -8.32
N PHE A 47 12.74 -2.51 -8.12
CA PHE A 47 11.77 -2.06 -9.12
C PHE A 47 10.73 -3.10 -9.56
N GLY A 48 10.49 -4.14 -8.75
CA GLY A 48 9.44 -5.11 -9.02
C GLY A 48 8.04 -4.49 -8.90
N PRO A 49 7.00 -5.16 -9.45
CA PRO A 49 5.62 -4.64 -9.45
C PRO A 49 4.98 -4.83 -8.07
N VAL A 50 5.36 -3.99 -7.11
CA VAL A 50 4.99 -4.16 -5.70
C VAL A 50 3.47 -4.16 -5.49
N CYS A 51 2.71 -3.40 -6.28
CA CYS A 51 1.26 -3.31 -6.12
C CYS A 51 0.53 -4.58 -6.56
N GLU A 52 1.21 -5.53 -7.20
CA GLU A 52 0.66 -6.83 -7.56
C GLU A 52 0.92 -7.88 -6.50
N GLY A 53 1.61 -7.52 -5.42
CA GLY A 53 1.90 -8.42 -4.32
C GLY A 53 0.69 -8.69 -3.43
N ARG A 54 0.85 -9.66 -2.53
CA ARG A 54 -0.22 -9.99 -1.59
C ARG A 54 -0.27 -9.00 -0.44
N ILE A 55 -1.44 -8.89 0.17
CA ILE A 55 -1.66 -8.12 1.39
C ILE A 55 -1.64 -9.09 2.57
N THR A 56 -0.88 -8.74 3.60
CA THR A 56 -0.69 -9.59 4.77
C THR A 56 -0.45 -8.72 6.01
N GLY A 57 -0.02 -9.32 7.08
CA GLY A 57 0.54 -8.64 8.26
C GLY A 57 2.04 -8.84 8.33
N THR A 58 2.64 -8.52 9.46
CA THR A 58 4.06 -8.70 9.67
C THR A 58 4.34 -9.23 11.06
N LEU A 59 5.50 -9.83 11.23
CA LEU A 59 5.95 -10.39 12.50
C LEU A 59 6.87 -9.38 13.19
N ILE A 60 6.58 -9.08 14.46
CA ILE A 60 7.45 -8.23 15.27
C ILE A 60 7.90 -8.97 16.53
N ALA A 61 9.02 -8.55 17.08
CA ALA A 61 9.50 -8.98 18.37
C ALA A 61 10.25 -7.80 18.97
N ASN A 62 9.71 -7.20 20.03
CA ASN A 62 10.26 -6.00 20.64
C ASN A 62 9.93 -5.96 22.13
N LYS A 63 10.16 -4.80 22.78
CA LYS A 63 9.88 -4.64 24.20
C LYS A 63 8.41 -4.82 24.56
N GLU A 64 7.51 -4.38 23.68
CA GLU A 64 6.07 -4.49 23.89
C GLU A 64 5.60 -5.95 23.84
N THR A 65 6.31 -6.81 23.12
CA THR A 65 6.02 -8.23 23.02
C THR A 65 6.91 -9.07 23.96
N ASN A 66 7.72 -8.43 24.79
CA ASN A 66 8.71 -9.08 25.66
C ASN A 66 9.69 -9.95 24.86
N GLY A 67 10.06 -9.51 23.67
CA GLY A 67 10.95 -10.24 22.76
C GLY A 67 10.32 -11.44 22.07
N ARG A 68 9.04 -11.70 22.28
CA ARG A 68 8.34 -12.82 21.66
C ARG A 68 7.79 -12.43 20.30
N PRO A 69 7.79 -13.33 19.30
CA PRO A 69 7.16 -13.04 18.03
C PRO A 69 5.67 -12.77 18.17
N ALA A 70 5.19 -11.71 17.54
CA ALA A 70 3.77 -11.37 17.51
C ALA A 70 3.40 -10.94 16.10
N TRP A 71 2.26 -11.43 15.60
CA TRP A 71 1.73 -11.07 14.30
C TRP A 71 0.88 -9.82 14.43
N VAL A 72 1.20 -8.79 13.66
CA VAL A 72 0.52 -7.48 13.73
C VAL A 72 0.20 -6.96 12.33
N GLN A 73 -0.63 -5.94 12.27
CA GLN A 73 -0.96 -5.18 11.06
C GLN A 73 -1.53 -6.04 9.93
N GLU A 74 -2.35 -7.04 10.27
CA GLU A 74 -3.02 -7.84 9.24
C GLU A 74 -3.84 -6.96 8.32
N GLY A 75 -3.68 -7.15 7.01
CA GLY A 75 -4.37 -6.35 6.00
C GLY A 75 -3.69 -5.02 5.67
N GLU A 76 -2.55 -4.70 6.30
CA GLU A 76 -1.86 -3.41 6.11
C GLU A 76 -0.51 -3.53 5.42
N ILE A 77 0.00 -4.75 5.25
CA ILE A 77 1.34 -4.99 4.72
C ILE A 77 1.27 -5.51 3.29
N LEU A 78 1.93 -4.81 2.39
CA LEU A 78 2.07 -5.19 0.98
C LEU A 78 3.40 -5.87 0.78
N VAL A 79 3.39 -7.08 0.23
CA VAL A 79 4.61 -7.87 0.02
C VAL A 79 4.99 -7.82 -1.45
N CYS A 80 6.21 -7.35 -1.74
CA CYS A 80 6.72 -7.31 -3.11
C CYS A 80 6.88 -8.75 -3.64
N PRO A 81 6.32 -9.07 -4.83
CA PRO A 81 6.37 -10.44 -5.35
C PRO A 81 7.77 -10.90 -5.74
N TRP A 82 8.72 -9.97 -5.96
CA TRP A 82 10.06 -10.36 -6.41
C TRP A 82 10.95 -10.85 -5.26
N HIS A 83 10.97 -10.15 -4.12
CA HIS A 83 11.88 -10.49 -3.03
C HIS A 83 11.22 -10.55 -1.67
N ALA A 84 9.90 -10.54 -1.64
CA ALA A 84 9.11 -10.59 -0.41
C ALA A 84 9.41 -9.43 0.57
N LEU A 85 9.94 -8.32 0.06
CA LEU A 85 10.13 -7.13 0.88
C LEU A 85 8.77 -6.56 1.25
N GLU A 86 8.58 -6.27 2.55
CA GLU A 86 7.30 -5.84 3.08
C GLU A 86 7.22 -4.31 3.19
N TYR A 87 6.06 -3.76 2.87
CA TYR A 87 5.79 -2.33 3.02
C TYR A 87 4.50 -2.13 3.80
N ASP A 88 4.55 -1.25 4.80
CA ASP A 88 3.36 -0.82 5.52
C ASP A 88 2.62 0.19 4.66
N LEU A 89 1.42 -0.16 4.18
CA LEU A 89 0.65 0.72 3.32
C LEU A 89 0.22 2.01 4.01
N THR A 90 0.10 2.00 5.34
CA THR A 90 -0.34 3.18 6.08
C THR A 90 0.74 4.25 6.18
N THR A 91 2.01 3.90 6.01
CA THR A 91 3.15 4.83 6.09
C THR A 91 4.03 4.84 4.84
N GLY A 92 3.95 3.79 4.02
CA GLY A 92 4.85 3.56 2.90
C GLY A 92 6.19 2.94 3.28
N ARG A 93 6.44 2.71 4.56
CA ARG A 93 7.75 2.26 5.05
C ARG A 93 7.88 0.75 5.07
N CYS A 94 9.11 0.29 4.84
CA CYS A 94 9.48 -1.11 5.05
C CYS A 94 9.73 -1.32 6.56
N PRO A 95 8.97 -2.21 7.24
CA PRO A 95 9.16 -2.41 8.69
C PRO A 95 10.55 -2.86 9.07
N ALA A 96 11.17 -3.74 8.26
CA ALA A 96 12.52 -4.24 8.54
C ALA A 96 13.60 -3.21 8.26
N TYR A 97 13.36 -2.29 7.31
CA TYR A 97 14.33 -1.28 6.89
C TYR A 97 13.63 0.07 6.79
N PRO A 98 13.46 0.79 7.90
CA PRO A 98 12.64 2.01 7.92
C PRO A 98 13.07 3.13 6.98
N ARG A 99 14.32 3.09 6.49
CA ARG A 99 14.80 4.06 5.49
C ARG A 99 14.30 3.73 4.08
N VAL A 100 13.92 2.49 3.84
CA VAL A 100 13.34 2.06 2.57
C VAL A 100 11.86 2.33 2.64
N LYS A 101 11.36 3.15 1.72
CA LYS A 101 9.95 3.50 1.71
C LYS A 101 9.46 3.76 0.31
N LEU A 102 8.16 3.57 0.12
CA LEU A 102 7.44 3.96 -1.08
C LEU A 102 6.82 5.33 -0.86
N ARG A 103 6.81 6.15 -1.90
CA ARG A 103 6.10 7.42 -1.87
C ARG A 103 4.60 7.14 -1.73
N GLN A 104 3.92 7.96 -0.93
CA GLN A 104 2.46 7.91 -0.85
C GLN A 104 1.87 9.06 -1.65
N PHE A 105 0.84 8.76 -2.43
CA PHE A 105 0.10 9.76 -3.17
C PHE A 105 -1.19 10.10 -2.43
N PRO A 106 -1.63 11.37 -2.46
CA PRO A 106 -2.89 11.73 -1.81
C PRO A 106 -4.09 11.04 -2.46
N VAL A 107 -4.96 10.51 -1.62
CA VAL A 107 -6.21 9.88 -2.05
C VAL A 107 -7.34 10.50 -1.24
N ARG A 108 -8.45 10.78 -1.91
CA ARG A 108 -9.64 11.32 -1.24
C ARG A 108 -10.90 10.75 -1.86
N VAL A 109 -12.00 10.90 -1.16
CA VAL A 109 -13.33 10.58 -1.68
C VAL A 109 -14.00 11.88 -2.08
N GLU A 110 -14.44 11.95 -3.33
CA GLU A 110 -15.25 13.07 -3.83
C GLU A 110 -16.58 12.52 -4.31
N GLY A 111 -17.67 12.89 -3.62
CA GLY A 111 -18.98 12.34 -3.90
C GLY A 111 -18.98 10.84 -3.74
N GLU A 112 -19.21 10.12 -4.83
CA GLU A 112 -19.24 8.66 -4.84
C GLU A 112 -17.97 8.01 -5.40
N HIS A 113 -16.92 8.81 -5.60
CA HIS A 113 -15.70 8.35 -6.27
C HIS A 113 -14.47 8.46 -5.37
N VAL A 114 -13.59 7.47 -5.51
CA VAL A 114 -12.23 7.51 -4.96
C VAL A 114 -11.34 8.18 -6.00
N VAL A 115 -10.62 9.22 -5.58
CA VAL A 115 -9.77 10.04 -6.46
C VAL A 115 -8.35 10.05 -5.93
N VAL A 116 -7.37 9.80 -6.80
CA VAL A 116 -5.94 9.89 -6.45
C VAL A 116 -5.30 11.04 -7.21
N SER A 117 -4.40 11.76 -6.53
CA SER A 117 -3.62 12.86 -7.12
C SER A 117 -2.21 12.37 -7.43
N ILE A 118 -1.88 12.31 -8.72
CA ILE A 118 -0.56 11.85 -9.16
C ILE A 118 0.03 12.73 -10.27
#